data_6c52434078660d31ca59cc0f8e83aec6
#
_entry.id   6c52434078660d31ca59cc0f8e83aec6
#
_cell.length_a   1.000
_cell.length_b   1.000
_cell.length_c   1.000
_cell.angle_alpha   90.00
_cell.angle_beta   90.00
_cell.angle_gamma   90.00
#
_symmetry.space_group_name_H-M   'P 1'
#
loop_
_entity.id
_entity.type
_entity.pdbx_description
1 polymer ?
#
loop_
_entity_poly.entity_id
_entity_poly.type
_entity_poly.pdbx_seq_one_letter_code
_entity_poly.pdbx_strand_id
1 'polypeptide(L)'
;NGVILHQIDFVRSPYNIPANIKAYRQLKNLMVKEKFSGVHCHTPMAGALARLAANATRTKPVLYTAHGFHFYKGCPLKNKLIYQTAETFLARYTDAQITINREDFAAAQKFPLRGKAYYVPGIGVDVKKISSVQVDRAKKRAELGIPQDALVFISVGELNENKNHSTVIRALAKADIANSYYLICGEGKLKQQHFELAQKLGISEKVKLLGFRTDVSEILRACDCFVFPSFREGLSVSLMEAMATGLPCIASRIRGNVDLLENSRYLFEPADESALCQLLKDAANGVQTEQECAQNREMLKRYDIKNVSKQMQGIYSAAIEGTTTNESFTSIKK
;
A
#
# COMPACT_ATOMS: atom_id res chain seq x y z
N ASN A 1 25.89 4.29 -10.10
CA ASN A 1 24.73 5.12 -9.75
C ASN A 1 24.97 6.04 -8.55
N GLY A 2 26.16 6.06 -7.91
CA GLY A 2 26.50 6.96 -6.81
C GLY A 2 25.76 6.70 -5.46
N VAL A 3 25.00 5.61 -5.34
CA VAL A 3 24.30 5.24 -4.11
C VAL A 3 25.24 4.45 -3.20
N ILE A 4 25.40 4.91 -1.96
CA ILE A 4 26.16 4.23 -0.92
C ILE A 4 25.18 3.58 0.06
N LEU A 5 25.35 2.28 0.31
CA LEU A 5 24.51 1.53 1.25
C LEU A 5 25.18 1.46 2.61
N HIS A 6 24.42 1.82 3.64
CA HIS A 6 24.83 1.72 5.03
C HIS A 6 23.87 0.80 5.81
N GLN A 7 24.42 -0.18 6.51
CA GLN A 7 23.63 -1.07 7.35
C GLN A 7 23.36 -0.43 8.71
N ILE A 8 22.07 -0.32 9.06
CA ILE A 8 21.62 0.10 10.41
C ILE A 8 20.72 -1.01 10.96
N ASP A 9 20.92 -1.38 12.21
CA ASP A 9 20.24 -2.51 12.86
C ASP A 9 18.84 -2.12 13.35
N PHE A 10 17.96 -1.72 12.44
CA PHE A 10 16.58 -1.38 12.78
C PHE A 10 15.78 -2.62 13.17
N VAL A 11 14.97 -2.49 14.22
CA VAL A 11 13.96 -3.48 14.60
C VAL A 11 12.56 -2.91 14.42
N ARG A 12 11.61 -3.76 14.04
CA ARG A 12 10.21 -3.32 13.81
C ARG A 12 9.46 -3.05 15.11
N SER A 13 9.90 -3.67 16.23
CA SER A 13 9.23 -3.55 17.52
C SER A 13 9.62 -2.28 18.27
N PRO A 14 8.67 -1.41 18.67
CA PRO A 14 8.95 -0.27 19.51
C PRO A 14 9.37 -0.67 20.95
N TYR A 15 9.08 -1.89 21.37
CA TYR A 15 9.33 -2.38 22.72
C TYR A 15 10.76 -2.90 22.93
N ASN A 16 11.53 -3.12 21.86
CA ASN A 16 12.93 -3.52 21.96
C ASN A 16 13.82 -2.28 22.13
N ILE A 17 13.76 -1.68 23.32
CA ILE A 17 14.46 -0.43 23.66
C ILE A 17 15.97 -0.51 23.43
N PRO A 18 16.72 -1.56 23.88
CA PRO A 18 18.16 -1.63 23.64
C PRO A 18 18.53 -1.61 22.15
N ALA A 19 17.82 -2.39 21.32
CA ALA A 19 18.06 -2.42 19.87
C ALA A 19 17.73 -1.08 19.21
N ASN A 20 16.64 -0.42 19.63
CA ASN A 20 16.26 0.90 19.14
C ASN A 20 17.30 1.98 19.51
N ILE A 21 17.87 1.94 20.72
CA ILE A 21 18.97 2.84 21.13
C ILE A 21 20.22 2.57 20.29
N LYS A 22 20.56 1.30 20.03
CA LYS A 22 21.70 0.93 19.17
C LYS A 22 21.50 1.52 17.76
N ALA A 23 20.36 1.28 17.14
CA ALA A 23 20.04 1.80 15.79
C ALA A 23 20.07 3.34 15.75
N TYR A 24 19.52 4.01 16.77
CA TYR A 24 19.58 5.47 16.89
C TYR A 24 21.03 5.98 16.94
N ARG A 25 21.89 5.36 17.76
CA ARG A 25 23.31 5.74 17.87
C ARG A 25 24.06 5.54 16.55
N GLN A 26 23.85 4.41 15.89
CA GLN A 26 24.43 4.13 14.55
C GLN A 26 24.01 5.20 13.54
N LEU A 27 22.72 5.53 13.48
CA LEU A 27 22.19 6.52 12.56
C LEU A 27 22.71 7.94 12.87
N LYS A 28 22.73 8.33 14.15
CA LYS A 28 23.28 9.62 14.58
C LYS A 28 24.77 9.74 14.20
N ASN A 29 25.57 8.71 14.47
CA ASN A 29 27.00 8.70 14.13
C ASN A 29 27.21 8.80 12.62
N LEU A 30 26.40 8.10 11.84
CA LEU A 30 26.41 8.18 10.37
C LEU A 30 26.12 9.61 9.90
N MET A 31 25.08 10.26 10.43
CA MET A 31 24.73 11.63 10.07
C MET A 31 25.82 12.63 10.42
N VAL A 32 26.49 12.46 11.57
CA VAL A 32 27.64 13.30 11.97
C VAL A 32 28.83 13.12 11.04
N LYS A 33 29.13 11.88 10.66
CA LYS A 33 30.27 11.53 9.79
C LYS A 33 30.07 12.02 8.36
N GLU A 34 28.93 11.72 7.78
CA GLU A 34 28.67 11.96 6.35
C GLU A 34 28.13 13.38 6.08
N LYS A 35 27.64 14.10 7.10
CA LYS A 35 27.11 15.48 7.01
C LYS A 35 26.06 15.64 5.89
N PHE A 36 25.08 14.76 5.89
CA PHE A 36 24.01 14.78 4.87
C PHE A 36 23.31 16.14 4.81
N SER A 37 23.01 16.61 3.61
CA SER A 37 22.26 17.84 3.33
C SER A 37 20.73 17.68 3.48
N GLY A 38 20.25 16.54 3.96
CA GLY A 38 18.85 16.25 4.23
C GLY A 38 18.62 14.79 4.53
N VAL A 39 17.44 14.46 5.04
CA VAL A 39 17.02 13.10 5.36
C VAL A 39 15.62 12.87 4.86
N HIS A 40 15.43 11.79 4.10
CA HIS A 40 14.11 11.28 3.79
C HIS A 40 13.93 9.90 4.43
N CYS A 41 12.96 9.77 5.31
CA CYS A 41 12.72 8.53 6.03
C CYS A 41 11.33 7.96 5.74
N HIS A 42 11.24 6.63 5.83
CA HIS A 42 10.05 5.84 5.64
C HIS A 42 9.86 4.91 6.84
N THR A 43 8.70 4.30 6.95
CA THR A 43 8.30 3.36 8.01
C THR A 43 8.27 3.97 9.42
N PRO A 44 7.36 3.52 10.29
CA PRO A 44 7.16 4.19 11.58
C PRO A 44 8.39 4.19 12.48
N MET A 45 9.03 3.02 12.71
CA MET A 45 10.15 2.93 13.65
C MET A 45 11.42 3.59 13.12
N ALA A 46 11.83 3.26 11.89
CA ALA A 46 13.01 3.90 11.30
C ALA A 46 12.79 5.40 11.13
N GLY A 47 11.59 5.82 10.71
CA GLY A 47 11.22 7.23 10.60
C GLY A 47 11.25 7.97 11.93
N ALA A 48 10.84 7.35 13.04
CA ALA A 48 10.92 7.95 14.36
C ALA A 48 12.39 8.19 14.78
N LEU A 49 13.22 7.16 14.66
CA LEU A 49 14.64 7.25 15.02
C LEU A 49 15.41 8.23 14.11
N ALA A 50 15.07 8.25 12.80
CA ALA A 50 15.70 9.17 11.86
C ALA A 50 15.35 10.65 12.15
N ARG A 51 14.08 10.95 12.44
CA ARG A 51 13.65 12.32 12.83
C ARG A 51 14.34 12.80 14.10
N LEU A 52 14.46 11.92 15.11
CA LEU A 52 15.18 12.25 16.36
C LEU A 52 16.69 12.42 16.13
N ALA A 53 17.32 11.55 15.34
CA ALA A 53 18.74 11.63 15.02
C ALA A 53 19.06 12.90 14.20
N ALA A 54 18.25 13.20 13.18
CA ALA A 54 18.38 14.42 12.38
C ALA A 54 18.23 15.70 13.23
N ASN A 55 17.28 15.71 14.17
CA ASN A 55 17.16 16.83 15.12
C ASN A 55 18.41 16.98 15.99
N ALA A 56 18.95 15.88 16.53
CA ALA A 56 20.15 15.89 17.37
C ALA A 56 21.43 16.29 16.62
N THR A 57 21.50 16.06 15.31
CA THR A 57 22.64 16.41 14.45
C THR A 57 22.42 17.69 13.64
N ARG A 58 21.25 18.32 13.78
CA ARG A 58 20.83 19.50 13.02
C ARG A 58 20.79 19.26 11.50
N THR A 59 20.64 18.00 11.08
CA THR A 59 20.49 17.64 9.66
C THR A 59 19.12 18.07 9.16
N LYS A 60 19.06 18.87 8.12
CA LYS A 60 17.83 19.41 7.50
C LYS A 60 17.99 19.49 5.98
N PRO A 61 16.88 19.42 5.20
CA PRO A 61 15.49 19.18 5.65
C PRO A 61 15.26 17.73 6.06
N VAL A 62 14.22 17.50 6.87
CA VAL A 62 13.75 16.17 7.25
C VAL A 62 12.39 15.91 6.61
N LEU A 63 12.36 14.95 5.68
CA LEU A 63 11.16 14.47 5.03
C LEU A 63 10.75 13.13 5.62
N TYR A 64 9.46 12.92 5.82
CA TYR A 64 8.92 11.62 6.25
C TYR A 64 7.73 11.22 5.40
N THR A 65 7.81 10.05 4.73
CA THR A 65 6.69 9.46 4.03
C THR A 65 6.02 8.38 4.87
N ALA A 66 4.78 8.64 5.27
CA ALA A 66 3.91 7.65 5.91
C ALA A 66 3.20 6.81 4.85
N HIS A 67 3.50 5.51 4.82
CA HIS A 67 2.82 4.54 3.94
C HIS A 67 1.49 4.02 4.51
N GLY A 68 0.97 4.68 5.52
CA GLY A 68 -0.27 4.40 6.22
C GLY A 68 -0.08 4.53 7.73
N PHE A 69 -0.74 5.52 8.36
CA PHE A 69 -0.67 5.67 9.80
C PHE A 69 -1.30 4.46 10.51
N HIS A 70 -0.82 4.15 11.72
CA HIS A 70 -1.36 3.07 12.55
C HIS A 70 -2.61 3.50 13.33
N PHE A 71 -3.01 4.75 13.18
CA PHE A 71 -4.28 5.31 13.64
C PHE A 71 -5.11 5.73 12.41
N TYR A 72 -6.25 5.13 12.23
CA TYR A 72 -7.16 5.30 11.10
C TYR A 72 -8.60 5.15 11.57
N LYS A 73 -9.55 5.47 10.73
CA LYS A 73 -10.97 5.34 11.06
C LYS A 73 -11.31 3.87 11.37
N GLY A 74 -11.82 3.63 12.59
CA GLY A 74 -12.15 2.27 13.07
C GLY A 74 -11.00 1.52 13.74
N CYS A 75 -9.80 2.09 13.87
CA CYS A 75 -8.73 1.46 14.63
C CYS A 75 -9.03 1.41 16.14
N PRO A 76 -8.45 0.44 16.90
CA PRO A 76 -8.58 0.39 18.35
C PRO A 76 -8.13 1.71 19.01
N LEU A 77 -8.89 2.19 19.99
CA LEU A 77 -8.58 3.46 20.70
C LEU A 77 -7.17 3.50 21.26
N LYS A 78 -6.67 2.38 21.80
CA LYS A 78 -5.30 2.25 22.28
C LYS A 78 -4.28 2.58 21.18
N ASN A 79 -4.47 2.04 19.99
CA ASN A 79 -3.59 2.28 18.86
C ASN A 79 -3.67 3.76 18.43
N LYS A 80 -4.88 4.31 18.37
CA LYS A 80 -5.09 5.71 18.06
C LYS A 80 -4.32 6.60 19.03
N LEU A 81 -4.48 6.41 20.33
CA LEU A 81 -3.82 7.22 21.34
C LEU A 81 -2.28 7.13 21.24
N ILE A 82 -1.72 5.92 21.18
CA ILE A 82 -0.27 5.72 21.16
C ILE A 82 0.36 6.27 19.87
N TYR A 83 -0.14 5.84 18.72
CA TYR A 83 0.51 6.17 17.44
C TYR A 83 0.23 7.62 17.02
N GLN A 84 -0.96 8.15 17.28
CA GLN A 84 -1.25 9.54 16.96
C GLN A 84 -0.44 10.51 17.84
N THR A 85 -0.29 10.22 19.14
CA THR A 85 0.54 11.03 20.04
C THR A 85 2.01 10.99 19.63
N ALA A 86 2.54 9.79 19.29
CA ALA A 86 3.91 9.64 18.84
C ALA A 86 4.16 10.42 17.53
N GLU A 87 3.27 10.30 16.53
CA GLU A 87 3.41 11.02 15.26
C GLU A 87 3.25 12.55 15.46
N THR A 88 2.32 12.99 16.30
CA THR A 88 2.17 14.43 16.65
C THR A 88 3.42 14.98 17.31
N PHE A 89 4.06 14.22 18.20
CA PHE A 89 5.33 14.62 18.81
C PHE A 89 6.45 14.71 17.78
N LEU A 90 6.62 13.69 16.95
CA LEU A 90 7.69 13.60 15.94
C LEU A 90 7.50 14.58 14.78
N ALA A 91 6.29 15.04 14.54
CA ALA A 91 5.97 16.05 13.53
C ALA A 91 6.75 17.35 13.74
N ARG A 92 7.04 17.72 15.00
CA ARG A 92 7.87 18.90 15.34
C ARG A 92 9.28 18.84 14.78
N TYR A 93 9.74 17.66 14.35
CA TYR A 93 11.06 17.43 13.76
C TYR A 93 11.00 17.15 12.26
N THR A 94 9.84 17.44 11.62
CA THR A 94 9.57 17.10 10.23
C THR A 94 9.32 18.36 9.40
N ASP A 95 10.10 18.56 8.35
CA ASP A 95 9.95 19.70 7.45
C ASP A 95 8.94 19.40 6.33
N ALA A 96 8.88 18.15 5.85
CA ALA A 96 7.88 17.71 4.89
C ALA A 96 7.27 16.36 5.32
N GLN A 97 6.00 16.38 5.74
CA GLN A 97 5.23 15.18 6.02
C GLN A 97 4.49 14.75 4.75
N ILE A 98 4.84 13.60 4.20
CA ILE A 98 4.23 13.07 2.97
C ILE A 98 3.31 11.92 3.36
N THR A 99 2.08 11.94 2.82
CA THR A 99 1.08 10.88 2.99
C THR A 99 0.59 10.42 1.63
N ILE A 100 0.16 9.16 1.55
CA ILE A 100 -0.18 8.51 0.28
C ILE A 100 -1.67 8.24 0.11
N ASN A 101 -2.49 8.65 1.06
CA ASN A 101 -3.95 8.58 0.99
C ASN A 101 -4.58 9.83 1.64
N ARG A 102 -5.83 10.09 1.31
CA ARG A 102 -6.55 11.31 1.73
C ARG A 102 -6.84 11.33 3.24
N GLU A 103 -7.12 10.19 3.85
CA GLU A 103 -7.40 10.10 5.30
C GLU A 103 -6.18 10.49 6.13
N ASP A 104 -5.01 9.92 5.78
CA ASP A 104 -3.76 10.24 6.46
C ASP A 104 -3.33 11.69 6.20
N PHE A 105 -3.59 12.23 5.00
CA PHE A 105 -3.32 13.62 4.68
C PHE A 105 -4.13 14.58 5.56
N ALA A 106 -5.42 14.32 5.70
CA ALA A 106 -6.29 15.13 6.56
C ALA A 106 -5.86 15.08 8.04
N ALA A 107 -5.29 13.95 8.49
CA ALA A 107 -4.69 13.84 9.81
C ALA A 107 -3.37 14.62 9.91
N ALA A 108 -2.47 14.49 8.92
CA ALA A 108 -1.16 15.12 8.89
C ALA A 108 -1.24 16.66 8.85
N GLN A 109 -2.27 17.23 8.21
CA GLN A 109 -2.52 18.67 8.18
C GLN A 109 -2.73 19.28 9.58
N LYS A 110 -3.11 18.46 10.58
CA LYS A 110 -3.33 18.89 11.97
C LYS A 110 -2.08 18.77 12.85
N PHE A 111 -0.99 18.25 12.31
CA PHE A 111 0.24 18.06 13.07
C PHE A 111 1.05 19.35 13.18
N PRO A 112 1.77 19.56 14.29
CA PRO A 112 2.66 20.72 14.49
C PRO A 112 3.98 20.53 13.72
N LEU A 113 3.91 20.48 12.39
CA LEU A 113 5.06 20.35 11.51
C LEU A 113 5.93 21.61 11.54
N ARG A 114 7.24 21.46 11.33
CA ARG A 114 8.12 22.61 11.04
C ARG A 114 7.84 23.21 9.67
N GLY A 115 7.47 22.39 8.72
CA GLY A 115 7.12 22.79 7.36
C GLY A 115 5.68 22.44 7.03
N LYS A 116 5.46 21.59 6.03
CA LYS A 116 4.13 21.32 5.47
C LYS A 116 3.80 19.83 5.35
N ALA A 117 2.50 19.52 5.37
CA ALA A 117 1.99 18.23 4.94
C ALA A 117 1.76 18.23 3.42
N TYR A 118 2.07 17.12 2.77
CA TYR A 118 1.88 16.89 1.34
C TYR A 118 1.10 15.61 1.11
N TYR A 119 0.21 15.64 0.15
CA TYR A 119 -0.44 14.45 -0.39
C TYR A 119 0.24 14.07 -1.70
N VAL A 120 0.71 12.84 -1.78
CA VAL A 120 1.25 12.25 -3.01
C VAL A 120 0.47 10.97 -3.28
N PRO A 121 -0.06 10.75 -4.49
CA PRO A 121 -0.89 9.58 -4.77
C PRO A 121 -0.05 8.29 -4.86
N GLY A 122 0.40 7.80 -3.73
CA GLY A 122 1.15 6.56 -3.59
C GLY A 122 2.63 6.66 -3.95
N ILE A 123 3.21 5.49 -4.24
CA ILE A 123 4.58 5.36 -4.76
C ILE A 123 4.63 5.38 -6.28
N GLY A 124 3.45 5.40 -6.91
CA GLY A 124 3.28 5.32 -8.36
C GLY A 124 3.39 3.90 -8.92
N VAL A 125 2.70 3.68 -10.02
CA VAL A 125 2.81 2.45 -10.83
C VAL A 125 3.10 2.83 -12.28
N ASP A 126 3.85 2.01 -12.98
CA ASP A 126 4.07 2.21 -14.43
C ASP A 126 2.84 1.70 -15.20
N VAL A 127 1.84 2.58 -15.27
CA VAL A 127 0.56 2.26 -15.92
C VAL A 127 0.76 1.81 -17.36
N LYS A 128 1.67 2.47 -18.11
CA LYS A 128 1.95 2.14 -19.51
C LYS A 128 2.56 0.76 -19.64
N LYS A 129 3.56 0.42 -18.81
CA LYS A 129 4.20 -0.89 -18.82
C LYS A 129 3.19 -1.99 -18.53
N ILE A 130 2.37 -1.84 -17.48
CA ILE A 130 1.38 -2.85 -17.07
C ILE A 130 0.29 -3.00 -18.15
N SER A 131 -0.23 -1.90 -18.67
CA SER A 131 -1.30 -1.94 -19.67
C SER A 131 -0.85 -2.47 -21.04
N SER A 132 0.44 -2.41 -21.36
CA SER A 132 0.99 -2.90 -22.63
C SER A 132 1.36 -4.39 -22.63
N VAL A 133 1.30 -5.07 -21.49
CA VAL A 133 1.58 -6.52 -21.40
C VAL A 133 0.64 -7.30 -22.31
N GLN A 134 1.18 -8.01 -23.27
CA GLN A 134 0.45 -8.91 -24.14
C GLN A 134 0.53 -10.33 -23.60
N VAL A 135 -0.60 -11.01 -23.55
CA VAL A 135 -0.69 -12.38 -23.02
C VAL A 135 -1.58 -13.23 -23.90
N ASP A 136 -1.11 -14.39 -24.27
CA ASP A 136 -1.97 -15.47 -24.73
C ASP A 136 -2.76 -16.01 -23.54
N ARG A 137 -3.99 -15.52 -23.38
CA ARG A 137 -4.89 -15.87 -22.26
C ARG A 137 -5.13 -17.38 -22.18
N ALA A 138 -5.29 -18.04 -23.32
CA ALA A 138 -5.57 -19.48 -23.34
C ALA A 138 -4.35 -20.27 -22.85
N LYS A 139 -3.16 -19.91 -23.32
CA LYS A 139 -1.90 -20.53 -22.88
C LYS A 139 -1.64 -20.30 -21.39
N LYS A 140 -1.86 -19.06 -20.89
CA LYS A 140 -1.66 -18.75 -19.48
C LYS A 140 -2.66 -19.48 -18.58
N ARG A 141 -3.93 -19.61 -18.99
CA ARG A 141 -4.91 -20.41 -18.26
C ARG A 141 -4.56 -21.90 -18.22
N ALA A 142 -4.06 -22.45 -19.34
CA ALA A 142 -3.58 -23.83 -19.38
C ALA A 142 -2.39 -24.06 -18.45
N GLU A 143 -1.40 -23.12 -18.42
CA GLU A 143 -0.27 -23.13 -17.47
C GLU A 143 -0.74 -23.16 -16.01
N LEU A 144 -1.78 -22.40 -15.69
CA LEU A 144 -2.34 -22.31 -14.34
C LEU A 144 -3.30 -23.47 -14.01
N GLY A 145 -3.56 -24.37 -14.96
CA GLY A 145 -4.50 -25.47 -14.81
C GLY A 145 -5.96 -24.99 -14.64
N ILE A 146 -6.36 -23.97 -15.41
CA ILE A 146 -7.71 -23.37 -15.36
C ILE A 146 -8.42 -23.63 -16.68
N PRO A 147 -9.70 -24.09 -16.65
CA PRO A 147 -10.52 -24.22 -17.85
C PRO A 147 -10.68 -22.88 -18.59
N GLN A 148 -10.81 -22.94 -19.91
CA GLN A 148 -10.87 -21.72 -20.73
C GLN A 148 -12.15 -20.90 -20.50
N ASP A 149 -13.23 -21.56 -20.16
CA ASP A 149 -14.57 -21.02 -19.92
C ASP A 149 -14.85 -20.72 -18.45
N ALA A 150 -13.85 -20.95 -17.56
CA ALA A 150 -14.00 -20.68 -16.13
C ALA A 150 -14.00 -19.18 -15.81
N LEU A 151 -14.80 -18.79 -14.82
CA LEU A 151 -14.72 -17.46 -14.19
C LEU A 151 -13.60 -17.45 -13.16
N VAL A 152 -12.66 -16.53 -13.30
CA VAL A 152 -11.44 -16.51 -12.48
C VAL A 152 -11.35 -15.23 -11.65
N PHE A 153 -11.50 -15.38 -10.35
CA PHE A 153 -11.19 -14.36 -9.38
C PHE A 153 -9.71 -14.44 -8.98
N ILE A 154 -9.10 -13.31 -8.69
CA ILE A 154 -7.69 -13.27 -8.25
C ILE A 154 -7.46 -12.24 -7.14
N SER A 155 -6.59 -12.59 -6.20
CA SER A 155 -5.98 -11.65 -5.23
C SER A 155 -4.46 -11.73 -5.30
N VAL A 156 -3.81 -10.60 -5.03
CA VAL A 156 -2.34 -10.52 -4.97
C VAL A 156 -1.94 -9.90 -3.63
N GLY A 157 -1.19 -10.63 -2.83
CA GLY A 157 -0.72 -10.18 -1.52
C GLY A 157 -0.23 -11.31 -0.62
N GLU A 158 0.47 -10.93 0.45
CA GLU A 158 0.98 -11.86 1.46
C GLU A 158 -0.16 -12.66 2.12
N LEU A 159 0.06 -13.93 2.37
CA LEU A 159 -0.91 -14.80 3.06
C LEU A 159 -0.84 -14.55 4.58
N ASN A 160 -1.40 -13.43 5.01
CA ASN A 160 -1.49 -13.01 6.41
C ASN A 160 -2.92 -12.54 6.77
N GLU A 161 -3.17 -12.32 8.06
CA GLU A 161 -4.48 -11.91 8.56
C GLU A 161 -4.98 -10.58 7.95
N ASN A 162 -4.05 -9.62 7.73
CA ASN A 162 -4.42 -8.32 7.20
C ASN A 162 -4.97 -8.40 5.77
N LYS A 163 -4.42 -9.28 4.94
CA LYS A 163 -4.87 -9.47 3.54
C LYS A 163 -6.20 -10.22 3.41
N ASN A 164 -6.63 -10.91 4.46
CA ASN A 164 -7.99 -11.42 4.65
C ASN A 164 -8.54 -12.32 3.52
N HIS A 165 -7.68 -13.09 2.86
CA HIS A 165 -8.08 -14.01 1.78
C HIS A 165 -9.13 -15.03 2.21
N SER A 166 -9.18 -15.38 3.50
CA SER A 166 -10.17 -16.29 4.06
C SER A 166 -11.62 -15.80 3.86
N THR A 167 -11.87 -14.49 3.88
CA THR A 167 -13.20 -13.94 3.61
C THR A 167 -13.62 -14.20 2.16
N VAL A 168 -12.70 -14.13 1.19
CA VAL A 168 -13.00 -14.46 -0.21
C VAL A 168 -13.28 -15.96 -0.37
N ILE A 169 -12.49 -16.83 0.28
CA ILE A 169 -12.72 -18.28 0.25
C ILE A 169 -14.11 -18.63 0.77
N ARG A 170 -14.53 -18.03 1.91
CA ARG A 170 -15.88 -18.24 2.48
C ARG A 170 -16.99 -17.67 1.58
N ALA A 171 -16.78 -16.47 1.06
CA ALA A 171 -17.76 -15.84 0.17
C ALA A 171 -17.93 -16.62 -1.12
N LEU A 172 -16.84 -17.15 -1.71
CA LEU A 172 -16.88 -17.97 -2.91
C LEU A 172 -17.64 -19.30 -2.68
N ALA A 173 -17.38 -19.97 -1.55
CA ALA A 173 -18.12 -21.18 -1.17
C ALA A 173 -19.61 -20.90 -1.02
N LYS A 174 -19.99 -19.78 -0.38
CA LYS A 174 -21.39 -19.36 -0.20
C LYS A 174 -22.04 -18.90 -1.49
N ALA A 175 -21.28 -18.31 -2.41
CA ALA A 175 -21.78 -17.86 -3.70
C ALA A 175 -22.19 -19.01 -4.62
N ASP A 176 -21.54 -20.16 -4.47
CA ASP A 176 -21.78 -21.38 -5.23
C ASP A 176 -21.83 -21.15 -6.77
N ILE A 177 -20.89 -20.36 -7.26
CA ILE A 177 -20.78 -20.03 -8.68
C ILE A 177 -20.18 -21.25 -9.40
N ALA A 178 -20.93 -21.80 -10.37
CA ALA A 178 -20.46 -22.90 -11.20
C ALA A 178 -19.21 -22.49 -11.98
N ASN A 179 -18.30 -23.44 -12.22
CA ASN A 179 -17.07 -23.27 -13.01
C ASN A 179 -16.29 -22.00 -12.67
N SER A 180 -16.12 -21.73 -11.36
CA SER A 180 -15.37 -20.57 -10.87
C SER A 180 -14.11 -20.97 -10.12
N TYR A 181 -13.06 -20.15 -10.22
CA TYR A 181 -11.77 -20.36 -9.58
C TYR A 181 -11.35 -19.10 -8.82
N TYR A 182 -10.62 -19.30 -7.72
CA TYR A 182 -9.98 -18.22 -6.99
C TYR A 182 -8.48 -18.45 -6.91
N LEU A 183 -7.70 -17.56 -7.50
CA LEU A 183 -6.25 -17.59 -7.49
C LEU A 183 -5.70 -16.63 -6.43
N ILE A 184 -4.67 -17.05 -5.71
CA ILE A 184 -3.97 -16.18 -4.76
C ILE A 184 -2.47 -16.19 -5.11
N CYS A 185 -1.96 -15.02 -5.56
CA CYS A 185 -0.53 -14.79 -5.75
C CYS A 185 0.07 -14.20 -4.49
N GLY A 186 0.93 -14.95 -3.82
CA GLY A 186 1.63 -14.55 -2.61
C GLY A 186 2.02 -15.72 -1.73
N GLU A 187 2.89 -15.47 -0.79
CA GLU A 187 3.29 -16.40 0.25
C GLU A 187 3.01 -15.83 1.62
N GLY A 188 3.04 -16.66 2.65
CA GLY A 188 2.86 -16.23 4.03
C GLY A 188 2.42 -17.35 4.96
N LYS A 189 2.35 -17.00 6.23
CA LYS A 189 2.10 -17.95 7.34
C LYS A 189 0.73 -18.64 7.29
N LEU A 190 -0.25 -18.04 6.60
CA LEU A 190 -1.60 -18.58 6.53
C LEU A 190 -1.84 -19.52 5.34
N LYS A 191 -0.82 -19.90 4.57
CA LYS A 191 -0.95 -20.79 3.41
C LYS A 191 -1.70 -22.08 3.75
N GLN A 192 -1.26 -22.77 4.78
CA GLN A 192 -1.87 -24.03 5.20
C GLN A 192 -3.32 -23.84 5.70
N GLN A 193 -3.57 -22.77 6.45
CA GLN A 193 -4.92 -22.48 6.96
C GLN A 193 -5.91 -22.16 5.83
N HIS A 194 -5.46 -21.47 4.77
CA HIS A 194 -6.32 -21.21 3.60
C HIS A 194 -6.64 -22.48 2.83
N PHE A 195 -5.68 -23.38 2.68
CA PHE A 195 -5.90 -24.68 2.05
C PHE A 195 -6.92 -25.52 2.85
N GLU A 196 -6.73 -25.65 4.17
CA GLU A 196 -7.64 -26.38 5.07
C GLU A 196 -9.05 -25.76 5.07
N LEU A 197 -9.15 -24.42 5.04
CA LEU A 197 -10.43 -23.74 4.94
C LEU A 197 -11.15 -24.09 3.64
N ALA A 198 -10.45 -24.09 2.52
CA ALA A 198 -11.02 -24.46 1.23
C ALA A 198 -11.48 -25.94 1.19
N GLN A 199 -10.71 -26.84 1.79
CA GLN A 199 -11.10 -28.26 1.96
C GLN A 199 -12.37 -28.41 2.82
N LYS A 200 -12.39 -27.75 3.97
CA LYS A 200 -13.54 -27.79 4.89
C LYS A 200 -14.82 -27.29 4.23
N LEU A 201 -14.71 -26.34 3.31
CA LEU A 201 -15.83 -25.75 2.57
C LEU A 201 -16.14 -26.50 1.27
N GLY A 202 -15.43 -27.57 0.93
CA GLY A 202 -15.66 -28.38 -0.27
C GLY A 202 -15.28 -27.70 -1.59
N ILE A 203 -14.40 -26.67 -1.56
CA ILE A 203 -13.98 -25.92 -2.73
C ILE A 203 -12.46 -25.94 -2.99
N SER A 204 -11.74 -26.93 -2.45
CA SER A 204 -10.28 -27.02 -2.59
C SER A 204 -9.82 -27.01 -4.04
N GLU A 205 -10.56 -27.63 -4.96
CA GLU A 205 -10.25 -27.68 -6.39
C GLU A 205 -10.41 -26.33 -7.09
N LYS A 206 -11.24 -25.44 -6.51
CA LYS A 206 -11.51 -24.10 -7.02
C LYS A 206 -10.51 -23.05 -6.51
N VAL A 207 -9.77 -23.31 -5.40
CA VAL A 207 -8.83 -22.37 -4.79
C VAL A 207 -7.39 -22.75 -5.08
N LYS A 208 -6.66 -21.89 -5.79
CA LYS A 208 -5.26 -22.13 -6.17
C LYS A 208 -4.32 -21.12 -5.49
N LEU A 209 -3.44 -21.64 -4.62
CA LEU A 209 -2.40 -20.87 -3.95
C LEU A 209 -1.13 -20.92 -4.82
N LEU A 210 -0.90 -19.87 -5.62
CA LEU A 210 0.16 -19.84 -6.64
C LEU A 210 1.57 -19.54 -6.10
N GLY A 211 1.67 -19.19 -4.80
CA GLY A 211 2.94 -18.78 -4.22
C GLY A 211 3.41 -17.41 -4.72
N PHE A 212 4.69 -17.12 -4.53
CA PHE A 212 5.29 -15.89 -5.05
C PHE A 212 5.43 -15.97 -6.57
N ARG A 213 4.94 -14.95 -7.27
CA ARG A 213 4.96 -14.86 -8.75
C ARG A 213 5.61 -13.55 -9.19
N THR A 214 6.41 -13.60 -10.23
CA THR A 214 7.02 -12.43 -10.89
C THR A 214 6.27 -11.99 -12.14
N ASP A 215 5.39 -12.85 -12.68
CA ASP A 215 4.55 -12.64 -13.85
C ASP A 215 3.10 -12.23 -13.51
N VAL A 216 2.93 -11.51 -12.39
CA VAL A 216 1.61 -11.11 -11.88
C VAL A 216 0.77 -10.37 -12.93
N SER A 217 1.38 -9.47 -13.71
CA SER A 217 0.65 -8.74 -14.76
C SER A 217 0.09 -9.65 -15.84
N GLU A 218 0.78 -10.75 -16.18
CA GLU A 218 0.31 -11.75 -17.13
C GLU A 218 -0.85 -12.56 -16.54
N ILE A 219 -0.72 -12.96 -15.26
CA ILE A 219 -1.77 -13.72 -14.57
C ILE A 219 -3.03 -12.86 -14.44
N LEU A 220 -2.91 -11.58 -14.07
CA LEU A 220 -4.05 -10.65 -14.02
C LEU A 220 -4.80 -10.61 -15.36
N ARG A 221 -4.07 -10.57 -16.49
CA ARG A 221 -4.66 -10.60 -17.85
C ARG A 221 -5.39 -11.91 -18.19
N ALA A 222 -5.06 -13.00 -17.52
CA ALA A 222 -5.73 -14.28 -17.69
C ALA A 222 -6.97 -14.44 -16.80
N CYS A 223 -7.21 -13.52 -15.85
CA CYS A 223 -8.33 -13.53 -14.91
C CYS A 223 -9.49 -12.64 -15.37
N ASP A 224 -10.61 -12.68 -14.63
CA ASP A 224 -11.84 -11.97 -14.94
C ASP A 224 -12.19 -10.88 -13.92
N CYS A 225 -11.78 -11.04 -12.65
CA CYS A 225 -12.06 -10.07 -11.60
C CYS A 225 -10.97 -10.11 -10.52
N PHE A 226 -10.52 -8.94 -10.13
CA PHE A 226 -9.59 -8.77 -9.01
C PHE A 226 -10.38 -8.54 -7.71
N VAL A 227 -10.04 -9.28 -6.65
CA VAL A 227 -10.68 -9.16 -5.33
C VAL A 227 -9.65 -8.78 -4.29
N PHE A 228 -9.84 -7.66 -3.58
CA PHE A 228 -8.90 -7.12 -2.61
C PHE A 228 -9.55 -6.93 -1.24
N PRO A 229 -9.56 -7.95 -0.37
CA PRO A 229 -10.35 -8.00 0.86
C PRO A 229 -9.63 -7.46 2.10
N SER A 230 -8.49 -6.79 1.97
CA SER A 230 -7.63 -6.38 3.09
C SER A 230 -8.38 -5.61 4.18
N PHE A 231 -8.00 -5.84 5.44
CA PHE A 231 -8.53 -5.07 6.57
C PHE A 231 -7.91 -3.67 6.66
N ARG A 232 -6.68 -3.52 6.18
CA ARG A 232 -5.95 -2.25 6.30
C ARG A 232 -4.90 -2.12 5.20
N GLU A 233 -4.90 -0.97 4.52
CA GLU A 233 -3.86 -0.54 3.59
C GLU A 233 -3.61 0.97 3.72
N GLY A 234 -2.42 1.40 3.31
CA GLY A 234 -2.17 2.82 3.05
C GLY A 234 -2.66 3.20 1.66
N LEU A 235 -2.09 2.54 0.65
CA LEU A 235 -2.53 2.52 -0.74
C LEU A 235 -2.01 1.23 -1.39
N SER A 236 -2.87 0.51 -2.11
CA SER A 236 -2.52 -0.81 -2.63
C SER A 236 -1.93 -0.75 -4.03
N VAL A 237 -0.67 -1.17 -4.16
CA VAL A 237 -0.02 -1.35 -5.47
C VAL A 237 -0.73 -2.43 -6.29
N SER A 238 -1.05 -3.57 -5.70
CA SER A 238 -1.70 -4.68 -6.41
C SER A 238 -3.10 -4.32 -6.94
N LEU A 239 -3.86 -3.47 -6.22
CA LEU A 239 -5.12 -2.95 -6.75
C LEU A 239 -4.88 -2.00 -7.93
N MET A 240 -3.87 -1.13 -7.86
CA MET A 240 -3.50 -0.27 -8.99
C MET A 240 -3.03 -1.07 -10.21
N GLU A 241 -2.28 -2.15 -9.99
CA GLU A 241 -1.86 -3.07 -11.07
C GLU A 241 -3.06 -3.75 -11.73
N ALA A 242 -4.01 -4.25 -10.95
CA ALA A 242 -5.23 -4.84 -11.47
C ALA A 242 -6.07 -3.83 -12.28
N MET A 243 -6.26 -2.61 -11.76
CA MET A 243 -6.92 -1.52 -12.47
C MET A 243 -6.21 -1.17 -13.79
N ALA A 244 -4.86 -1.18 -13.80
CA ALA A 244 -4.06 -0.89 -15.00
C ALA A 244 -4.21 -1.97 -16.09
N THR A 245 -4.46 -3.23 -15.72
CA THR A 245 -4.78 -4.29 -16.68
C THR A 245 -6.20 -4.17 -17.24
N GLY A 246 -7.05 -3.34 -16.64
CA GLY A 246 -8.45 -3.17 -17.01
C GLY A 246 -9.38 -4.19 -16.39
N LEU A 247 -8.92 -4.94 -15.38
CA LEU A 247 -9.79 -5.88 -14.67
C LEU A 247 -10.88 -5.17 -13.87
N PRO A 248 -12.08 -5.72 -13.83
CA PRO A 248 -13.06 -5.45 -12.79
C PRO A 248 -12.42 -5.64 -11.41
N CYS A 249 -12.68 -4.71 -10.47
CA CYS A 249 -12.08 -4.73 -9.15
C CYS A 249 -13.15 -4.66 -8.07
N ILE A 250 -13.15 -5.63 -7.15
CA ILE A 250 -13.92 -5.65 -5.91
C ILE A 250 -12.93 -5.43 -4.77
N ALA A 251 -13.16 -4.45 -3.89
CA ALA A 251 -12.23 -4.17 -2.80
C ALA A 251 -12.94 -3.84 -1.49
N SER A 252 -12.24 -4.06 -0.39
CA SER A 252 -12.72 -3.63 0.91
C SER A 252 -12.79 -2.09 1.02
N ARG A 253 -13.82 -1.58 1.71
CA ARG A 253 -14.05 -0.15 1.96
C ARG A 253 -13.13 0.37 3.06
N ILE A 254 -11.86 0.51 2.73
CA ILE A 254 -10.82 1.04 3.61
C ILE A 254 -10.11 2.21 2.93
N ARG A 255 -9.41 3.04 3.74
CA ARG A 255 -8.59 4.13 3.19
C ARG A 255 -7.64 3.59 2.11
N GLY A 256 -7.28 4.39 1.14
CA GLY A 256 -6.50 3.97 -0.02
C GLY A 256 -7.34 3.26 -1.07
N ASN A 257 -8.11 2.24 -0.73
CA ASN A 257 -9.03 1.60 -1.69
C ASN A 257 -10.16 2.56 -2.09
N VAL A 258 -10.72 3.31 -1.12
CA VAL A 258 -11.73 4.34 -1.42
C VAL A 258 -11.15 5.50 -2.22
N ASP A 259 -9.85 5.79 -2.10
CA ASP A 259 -9.17 6.79 -2.91
C ASP A 259 -8.99 6.33 -4.36
N LEU A 260 -8.79 5.01 -4.58
CA LEU A 260 -8.61 4.41 -5.90
C LEU A 260 -9.92 4.15 -6.63
N LEU A 261 -10.92 3.63 -5.93
CA LEU A 261 -12.21 3.25 -6.50
C LEU A 261 -13.32 4.27 -6.22
N GLU A 262 -13.00 5.35 -5.50
CA GLU A 262 -13.93 6.44 -5.11
C GLU A 262 -15.29 5.91 -4.59
N ASN A 263 -16.38 6.29 -5.21
CA ASN A 263 -17.74 5.89 -4.80
C ASN A 263 -18.21 4.59 -5.47
N SER A 264 -17.29 3.69 -5.84
CA SER A 264 -17.63 2.44 -6.49
C SER A 264 -18.59 1.59 -5.65
N ARG A 265 -19.63 1.04 -6.27
CA ARG A 265 -20.54 0.06 -5.67
C ARG A 265 -19.88 -1.29 -5.37
N TYR A 266 -18.66 -1.50 -5.87
CA TYR A 266 -17.87 -2.71 -5.63
C TYR A 266 -16.97 -2.62 -4.40
N LEU A 267 -17.21 -1.64 -3.54
CA LEU A 267 -16.59 -1.53 -2.22
C LEU A 267 -17.48 -2.16 -1.15
N PHE A 268 -16.93 -3.08 -0.36
CA PHE A 268 -17.61 -3.78 0.72
C PHE A 268 -16.88 -3.60 2.07
N GLU A 269 -17.58 -3.71 3.18
CA GLU A 269 -16.95 -3.70 4.51
C GLU A 269 -16.09 -4.97 4.70
N PRO A 270 -14.83 -4.87 5.18
CA PRO A 270 -13.85 -5.96 5.13
C PRO A 270 -14.27 -7.30 5.74
N ALA A 271 -15.19 -7.28 6.73
CA ALA A 271 -15.71 -8.49 7.38
C ALA A 271 -17.06 -8.96 6.82
N ASP A 272 -17.64 -8.24 5.86
CA ASP A 272 -18.96 -8.56 5.31
C ASP A 272 -18.88 -9.60 4.20
N GLU A 273 -18.89 -10.88 4.62
CA GLU A 273 -18.91 -12.03 3.69
C GLU A 273 -20.15 -12.06 2.81
N SER A 274 -21.30 -11.54 3.30
CA SER A 274 -22.55 -11.57 2.55
C SER A 274 -22.55 -10.53 1.44
N ALA A 275 -22.08 -9.33 1.71
CA ALA A 275 -21.88 -8.31 0.68
C ALA A 275 -20.87 -8.78 -0.36
N LEU A 276 -19.74 -9.37 0.05
CA LEU A 276 -18.74 -9.90 -0.89
C LEU A 276 -19.32 -11.04 -1.74
N CYS A 277 -20.09 -11.96 -1.13
CA CYS A 277 -20.77 -13.04 -1.86
C CYS A 277 -21.68 -12.48 -2.96
N GLN A 278 -22.44 -11.42 -2.68
CA GLN A 278 -23.30 -10.78 -3.69
C GLN A 278 -22.46 -10.13 -4.81
N LEU A 279 -21.38 -9.43 -4.47
CA LEU A 279 -20.48 -8.81 -5.45
C LEU A 279 -19.79 -9.84 -6.34
N LEU A 280 -19.45 -11.04 -5.82
CA LEU A 280 -18.91 -12.13 -6.63
C LEU A 280 -19.97 -12.66 -7.63
N LYS A 281 -21.23 -12.77 -7.20
CA LYS A 281 -22.35 -13.14 -8.09
C LYS A 281 -22.62 -12.08 -9.16
N ASP A 282 -22.56 -10.80 -8.77
CA ASP A 282 -22.73 -9.69 -9.72
C ASP A 282 -21.62 -9.70 -10.77
N ALA A 283 -20.38 -9.96 -10.38
CA ALA A 283 -19.26 -10.11 -11.29
C ALA A 283 -19.46 -11.31 -12.24
N ALA A 284 -19.98 -12.43 -11.74
CA ALA A 284 -20.29 -13.60 -12.56
C ALA A 284 -21.38 -13.31 -13.63
N ASN A 285 -22.30 -12.41 -13.33
CA ASN A 285 -23.36 -11.98 -14.25
C ASN A 285 -22.92 -10.82 -15.17
N GLY A 286 -21.64 -10.44 -15.18
CA GLY A 286 -21.11 -9.37 -16.02
C GLY A 286 -21.63 -7.98 -15.67
N VAL A 287 -22.02 -7.76 -14.42
CA VAL A 287 -22.62 -6.48 -13.97
C VAL A 287 -21.62 -5.32 -14.00
N GLN A 288 -20.31 -5.59 -13.86
CA GLN A 288 -19.29 -4.56 -13.96
C GLN A 288 -19.02 -4.22 -15.43
N THR A 289 -19.35 -3.00 -15.80
CA THR A 289 -19.28 -2.56 -17.19
C THR A 289 -17.86 -2.22 -17.64
N GLU A 290 -17.60 -2.31 -18.96
CA GLU A 290 -16.36 -1.82 -19.56
C GLU A 290 -16.13 -0.33 -19.29
N GLN A 291 -17.20 0.45 -19.17
CA GLN A 291 -17.15 1.86 -18.83
C GLN A 291 -16.59 2.09 -17.42
N GLU A 292 -16.99 1.30 -16.42
CA GLU A 292 -16.47 1.38 -15.05
C GLU A 292 -14.97 1.01 -14.99
N CYS A 293 -14.56 -0.01 -15.75
CA CYS A 293 -13.14 -0.36 -15.88
C CYS A 293 -12.35 0.74 -16.60
N ALA A 294 -12.92 1.41 -17.59
CA ALA A 294 -12.31 2.57 -18.25
C ALA A 294 -12.16 3.77 -17.30
N GLN A 295 -13.16 4.04 -16.45
CA GLN A 295 -13.08 5.07 -15.41
C GLN A 295 -11.96 4.76 -14.40
N ASN A 296 -11.81 3.50 -13.98
CA ASN A 296 -10.73 3.07 -13.11
C ASN A 296 -9.36 3.31 -13.75
N ARG A 297 -9.19 3.02 -15.05
CA ARG A 297 -7.95 3.31 -15.80
C ARG A 297 -7.67 4.82 -15.89
N GLU A 298 -8.68 5.63 -16.11
CA GLU A 298 -8.54 7.10 -16.14
C GLU A 298 -8.09 7.65 -14.80
N MET A 299 -8.68 7.15 -13.72
CA MET A 299 -8.28 7.48 -12.34
C MET A 299 -6.81 7.20 -12.09
N LEU A 300 -6.27 6.10 -12.62
CA LEU A 300 -4.88 5.69 -12.43
C LEU A 300 -3.86 6.65 -13.06
N LYS A 301 -4.23 7.52 -13.97
CA LYS A 301 -3.30 8.54 -14.52
C LYS A 301 -2.70 9.42 -13.41
N ARG A 302 -3.44 9.66 -12.34
CA ARG A 302 -2.95 10.42 -11.17
C ARG A 302 -1.86 9.67 -10.40
N TYR A 303 -1.90 8.34 -10.45
CA TYR A 303 -1.02 7.41 -9.74
C TYR A 303 0.12 6.89 -10.65
N ASP A 304 0.25 7.43 -11.87
CA ASP A 304 1.36 7.07 -12.77
C ASP A 304 2.69 7.51 -12.16
N ILE A 305 3.69 6.63 -12.23
CA ILE A 305 5.00 6.83 -11.61
C ILE A 305 5.67 8.13 -12.05
N LYS A 306 5.45 8.59 -13.29
CA LYS A 306 6.00 9.87 -13.79
C LYS A 306 5.38 11.06 -13.06
N ASN A 307 4.06 11.02 -12.83
CA ASN A 307 3.35 12.09 -12.13
C ASN A 307 3.75 12.12 -10.65
N VAL A 308 3.84 10.96 -10.01
CA VAL A 308 4.29 10.81 -8.63
C VAL A 308 5.73 11.30 -8.48
N SER A 309 6.64 10.89 -9.36
CA SER A 309 8.03 11.33 -9.35
C SER A 309 8.17 12.84 -9.52
N LYS A 310 7.39 13.46 -10.41
CA LYS A 310 7.37 14.92 -10.61
C LYS A 310 6.90 15.65 -9.34
N GLN A 311 5.85 15.16 -8.68
CA GLN A 311 5.38 15.72 -7.42
C GLN A 311 6.44 15.60 -6.32
N MET A 312 7.09 14.43 -6.21
CA MET A 312 8.16 14.21 -5.24
C MET A 312 9.36 15.14 -5.48
N GLN A 313 9.76 15.35 -6.73
CA GLN A 313 10.81 16.32 -7.08
C GLN A 313 10.46 17.73 -6.61
N GLY A 314 9.23 18.18 -6.84
CA GLY A 314 8.74 19.48 -6.36
C GLY A 314 8.78 19.61 -4.83
N ILE A 315 8.45 18.52 -4.11
CA ILE A 315 8.52 18.50 -2.64
C ILE A 315 9.97 18.58 -2.16
N TYR A 316 10.91 17.85 -2.79
CA TYR A 316 12.32 17.95 -2.46
C TYR A 316 12.87 19.36 -2.69
N SER A 317 12.59 19.98 -3.83
CA SER A 317 13.02 21.35 -4.13
C SER A 317 12.49 22.34 -3.09
N ALA A 318 11.18 22.30 -2.80
CA ALA A 318 10.57 23.17 -1.80
C ALA A 318 11.13 22.98 -0.37
N ALA A 319 11.46 21.74 0.00
CA ALA A 319 12.03 21.44 1.29
C ALA A 319 13.48 21.98 1.42
N ILE A 320 14.27 21.88 0.34
CA ILE A 320 15.65 22.40 0.30
C ILE A 320 15.66 23.93 0.32
N GLU A 321 14.83 24.58 -0.51
CA GLU A 321 14.71 26.04 -0.57
C GLU A 321 14.24 26.63 0.75
N GLY A 322 13.27 26.00 1.42
CA GLY A 322 12.77 26.42 2.74
C GLY A 322 13.83 26.36 3.85
N THR A 323 14.86 25.53 3.71
CA THR A 323 15.99 25.51 4.65
C THR A 323 17.00 26.64 4.39
N THR A 324 17.26 26.97 3.14
CA THR A 324 18.18 28.08 2.75
C THR A 324 17.66 29.45 3.14
N THR A 325 16.35 29.70 3.00
CA THR A 325 15.73 30.96 3.42
C THR A 325 15.73 31.17 4.93
N ASN A 326 15.55 30.10 5.72
CA ASN A 326 15.60 30.21 7.19
C ASN A 326 17.01 30.42 7.75
N GLU A 327 18.06 29.96 7.09
CA GLU A 327 19.45 30.21 7.52
C GLU A 327 19.90 31.64 7.23
N SER A 328 19.42 32.26 6.13
CA SER A 328 19.72 33.67 5.83
C SER A 328 19.06 34.66 6.81
N PHE A 329 17.88 34.32 7.38
CA PHE A 329 17.23 35.16 8.39
C PHE A 329 17.85 35.03 9.80
N THR A 330 18.52 33.91 10.11
CA THR A 330 19.20 33.73 11.41
C THR A 330 20.58 34.35 11.42
N SER A 331 21.22 34.57 10.29
CA SER A 331 22.54 35.25 10.22
C SER A 331 22.47 36.79 10.27
N ILE A 332 21.27 37.38 10.15
CA ILE A 332 21.05 38.85 10.24
C ILE A 332 20.72 39.31 11.66
N LYS A 333 20.55 38.38 12.63
CA LYS A 333 20.24 38.67 14.03
C LYS A 333 21.40 38.30 15.01
N LYS A 334 22.64 38.50 14.58
CA LYS A 334 23.80 38.49 15.51
C LYS A 334 24.56 39.78 15.39
#